data_31e00d6b4da0e4585a9f23db96b81fbd
#
_entry.id   31e00d6b4da0e4585a9f23db96b81fbd
#
_cell.length_a   1.000
_cell.length_b   1.000
_cell.length_c   1.000
_cell.angle_alpha   90.00
_cell.angle_beta   90.00
_cell.angle_gamma   90.00
#
_symmetry.space_group_name_H-M   'P 1'
#
loop_
_entity.id
_entity.type
_entity.pdbx_description
1 polymer ?
#
loop_
_entity_poly.entity_id
_entity_poly.type
_entity_poly.pdbx_seq_one_letter_code
_entity_poly.pdbx_strand_id
1 'polypeptide(L)'
;MLCILLVLLLIAGKLGSGRAGIVPQVKQEHPAAPQHGDTMRVSSDTATALLQHAAVQKKTKGRPAGFAARVPPPVPGTTVDTAHAAPDTARAAADTVSSASPGRPCAGDTMPPWVYPDPSGGLHRKAIGVTFASTKACSIEWKQDSAGPWRAYAGDTIRIAATATLYFRAHDSCGNSMDEREERYEIRPEETARYCPKDMEYVKVGETVFCIDKYEWPNRKKTVPLSFVSLYNAMDSCVTAGKRLCTTDEWTLACTGPYGWKYPYGNAYEPHACVSHDSTARPSGSKPECRGYFEVYDMAGNRAEWTNTRSNRNPQFFNVKGGFWESGPHSSCFEVHYSYYPQNRHNPVGFRCCKNAAPQ
;
A
#
# COMPACT_ATOMS: atom_id res chain seq x y z
N MET A 1 -36.02 29.07 -45.77
CA MET A 1 -37.09 30.01 -45.35
C MET A 1 -36.85 30.25 -43.86
N LEU A 2 -36.21 31.36 -43.54
CA LEU A 2 -36.81 32.63 -43.03
C LEU A 2 -37.28 32.42 -41.58
N CYS A 3 -36.90 33.15 -40.53
CA CYS A 3 -36.40 34.51 -40.24
C CYS A 3 -35.80 34.48 -38.84
N ILE A 4 -34.65 34.96 -38.50
CA ILE A 4 -34.21 36.34 -38.15
C ILE A 4 -35.24 37.07 -37.26
N LEU A 5 -34.88 37.41 -35.99
CA LEU A 5 -34.82 38.80 -35.55
C LEU A 5 -34.01 38.99 -34.24
N LEU A 6 -33.04 39.88 -34.33
CA LEU A 6 -32.27 40.58 -33.35
C LEU A 6 -33.20 41.60 -32.59
N VAL A 7 -32.97 41.80 -31.28
CA VAL A 7 -33.29 43.10 -30.62
C VAL A 7 -32.14 43.45 -29.66
N LEU A 8 -31.33 44.40 -30.11
CA LEU A 8 -30.46 45.27 -29.31
C LEU A 8 -31.28 46.42 -28.74
N LEU A 9 -31.14 46.76 -27.49
CA LEU A 9 -31.53 48.05 -26.96
C LEU A 9 -30.43 48.58 -25.99
N LEU A 10 -29.74 49.59 -26.51
CA LEU A 10 -28.89 50.50 -25.81
C LEU A 10 -29.75 51.46 -24.91
N ILE A 11 -29.31 51.71 -23.67
CA ILE A 11 -29.56 52.99 -22.99
C ILE A 11 -28.26 53.47 -22.37
N ALA A 12 -27.80 54.56 -22.89
CA ALA A 12 -26.70 55.36 -22.37
C ALA A 12 -27.19 56.41 -21.35
N GLY A 13 -26.34 56.74 -20.39
CA GLY A 13 -26.31 58.10 -19.84
C GLY A 13 -26.64 58.28 -18.38
N LYS A 14 -25.67 58.51 -17.54
CA LYS A 14 -25.41 59.85 -16.93
C LYS A 14 -24.19 59.77 -15.99
N LEU A 15 -23.25 60.65 -16.30
CA LEU A 15 -22.16 61.08 -15.42
C LEU A 15 -22.72 61.84 -14.19
N GLY A 16 -22.22 61.48 -13.02
CA GLY A 16 -22.43 62.24 -11.78
C GLY A 16 -21.15 62.21 -10.94
N SER A 17 -20.46 63.33 -10.92
CA SER A 17 -19.32 63.65 -10.09
C SER A 17 -19.69 63.71 -8.60
N GLY A 18 -18.89 63.14 -7.69
CA GLY A 18 -19.11 63.36 -6.28
C GLY A 18 -18.20 62.63 -5.29
N ARG A 19 -17.15 63.31 -4.88
CA ARG A 19 -16.47 63.27 -3.56
C ARG A 19 -15.81 61.98 -3.08
N ALA A 20 -14.47 62.09 -2.97
CA ALA A 20 -13.59 61.25 -2.18
C ALA A 20 -14.04 61.13 -0.73
N GLY A 21 -14.38 59.90 -0.32
CA GLY A 21 -14.60 59.53 1.07
C GLY A 21 -13.32 58.88 1.63
N ILE A 22 -12.82 59.47 2.70
CA ILE A 22 -11.68 59.02 3.49
C ILE A 22 -12.03 57.66 4.13
N VAL A 23 -11.26 56.62 3.80
CA VAL A 23 -11.34 55.31 4.48
C VAL A 23 -10.45 55.38 5.71
N PRO A 24 -10.96 55.08 6.93
CA PRO A 24 -10.12 55.04 8.11
C PRO A 24 -9.22 53.81 8.08
N GLN A 25 -7.93 54.01 8.29
CA GLN A 25 -6.95 52.99 8.54
C GLN A 25 -7.24 52.30 9.87
N VAL A 26 -7.54 51.00 9.84
CA VAL A 26 -7.57 50.16 11.03
C VAL A 26 -6.13 49.78 11.37
N LYS A 27 -5.64 50.28 12.50
CA LYS A 27 -4.37 49.85 13.12
C LYS A 27 -4.49 48.40 13.49
N GLN A 28 -3.62 47.55 12.92
CA GLN A 28 -3.36 46.20 13.42
C GLN A 28 -2.53 46.33 14.70
N GLU A 29 -3.13 46.04 15.82
CA GLU A 29 -2.42 45.80 17.08
C GLU A 29 -1.93 44.35 17.11
N HIS A 30 -0.62 44.19 17.19
CA HIS A 30 0.01 42.89 17.50
C HIS A 30 -0.21 42.58 18.98
N PRO A 31 -0.69 41.40 19.36
CA PRO A 31 -0.70 41.01 20.76
C PRO A 31 0.72 40.70 21.23
N ALA A 32 1.09 41.33 22.34
CA ALA A 32 2.35 41.11 23.05
C ALA A 32 2.45 39.71 23.64
N ALA A 33 3.67 39.15 23.67
CA ALA A 33 3.99 37.90 24.30
C ALA A 33 3.66 37.90 25.80
N PRO A 34 3.12 36.78 26.37
CA PRO A 34 2.87 36.71 27.80
C PRO A 34 4.17 36.56 28.58
N GLN A 35 4.35 37.41 29.58
CA GLN A 35 5.40 37.31 30.58
C GLN A 35 5.06 36.19 31.58
N HIS A 36 6.11 35.54 32.08
CA HIS A 36 6.08 34.51 33.11
C HIS A 36 5.37 34.97 34.41
N GLY A 37 4.57 34.06 34.96
CA GLY A 37 4.26 34.00 36.37
C GLY A 37 2.77 33.91 36.68
N ASP A 38 2.22 32.68 36.59
CA ASP A 38 1.11 32.33 37.48
C ASP A 38 1.11 30.78 37.69
N THR A 39 1.43 30.40 38.91
CA THR A 39 1.34 29.03 39.44
C THR A 39 -0.14 28.67 39.62
N MET A 40 -0.69 27.85 38.71
CA MET A 40 -1.99 27.21 38.93
C MET A 40 -1.88 26.19 40.07
N ARG A 41 -2.54 26.46 41.16
CA ARG A 41 -2.87 25.48 42.21
C ARG A 41 -3.84 24.46 41.64
N VAL A 42 -3.38 23.22 41.46
CA VAL A 42 -4.23 22.08 41.14
C VAL A 42 -4.92 21.64 42.45
N SER A 43 -6.25 21.60 42.47
CA SER A 43 -7.03 21.17 43.62
C SER A 43 -6.85 19.64 43.83
N SER A 44 -6.90 19.23 45.11
CA SER A 44 -6.55 17.92 45.60
C SER A 44 -7.49 16.76 45.18
N ASP A 45 -8.54 17.04 44.42
CA ASP A 45 -9.56 16.05 44.10
C ASP A 45 -9.32 15.22 42.84
N THR A 46 -8.37 15.66 42.00
CA THR A 46 -8.04 14.95 40.76
C THR A 46 -6.92 13.90 40.95
N ALA A 47 -6.19 13.97 42.07
CA ALA A 47 -5.08 13.03 42.36
C ALA A 47 -5.58 11.68 42.90
N THR A 48 -6.78 11.62 43.47
CA THR A 48 -7.32 10.38 44.07
C THR A 48 -7.92 9.42 43.05
N ALA A 49 -8.39 9.91 41.90
CA ALA A 49 -8.97 9.06 40.86
C ALA A 49 -7.91 8.34 40.00
N LEU A 50 -6.68 8.84 39.91
CA LEU A 50 -5.59 8.22 39.14
C LEU A 50 -4.82 7.14 39.91
N LEU A 51 -4.94 7.09 41.24
CA LEU A 51 -4.27 6.08 42.08
C LEU A 51 -5.07 4.78 42.28
N GLN A 52 -6.37 4.76 41.98
CA GLN A 52 -7.20 3.55 42.10
C GLN A 52 -7.12 2.64 40.85
N HIS A 53 -6.65 3.09 39.71
CA HIS A 53 -6.46 2.24 38.51
C HIS A 53 -5.11 1.52 38.47
N ALA A 54 -4.15 1.87 39.31
CA ALA A 54 -2.80 1.28 39.33
C ALA A 54 -2.63 0.08 40.27
N ALA A 55 -3.65 -0.24 41.06
CA ALA A 55 -3.54 -1.25 42.12
C ALA A 55 -4.07 -2.66 41.77
N VAL A 56 -4.62 -2.87 40.58
CA VAL A 56 -5.23 -4.17 40.19
C VAL A 56 -4.30 -5.07 39.35
N GLN A 57 -3.11 -4.60 38.95
CA GLN A 57 -2.17 -5.40 38.12
C GLN A 57 -0.87 -5.83 38.83
N LYS A 58 -0.90 -6.05 40.13
CA LYS A 58 0.24 -6.67 40.82
C LYS A 58 -0.17 -7.91 41.58
N LYS A 59 -0.47 -9.00 40.86
CA LYS A 59 -0.38 -10.38 41.40
C LYS A 59 -0.48 -11.40 40.28
N THR A 60 0.63 -11.68 39.61
CA THR A 60 1.03 -13.02 39.16
C THR A 60 2.55 -13.01 38.93
N LYS A 61 3.27 -13.51 39.91
CA LYS A 61 4.68 -13.92 39.77
C LYS A 61 4.69 -15.32 39.15
N GLY A 62 5.42 -15.51 38.10
CA GLY A 62 5.81 -16.81 37.57
C GLY A 62 6.88 -16.60 36.50
N ARG A 63 8.15 -16.69 36.92
CA ARG A 63 9.31 -16.66 36.08
C ARG A 63 9.60 -18.07 35.59
N PRO A 64 9.88 -18.32 34.30
CA PRO A 64 10.81 -19.38 33.93
C PRO A 64 12.10 -18.83 33.32
N ALA A 65 13.13 -19.64 33.56
CA ALA A 65 14.55 -19.44 33.38
C ALA A 65 14.98 -19.19 31.93
N GLY A 66 16.17 -18.57 31.84
CA GLY A 66 16.84 -18.14 30.63
C GLY A 66 17.12 -19.24 29.60
N PHE A 67 16.99 -18.84 28.37
CA PHE A 67 17.67 -19.46 27.24
C PHE A 67 18.78 -18.52 26.76
N ALA A 68 20.01 -18.88 27.13
CA ALA A 68 21.22 -18.30 26.57
C ALA A 68 21.39 -18.83 25.15
N ALA A 69 21.34 -17.96 24.16
CA ALA A 69 21.70 -18.29 22.78
C ALA A 69 23.22 -18.57 22.75
N ARG A 70 23.59 -19.81 22.43
CA ARG A 70 24.96 -20.21 22.12
C ARG A 70 25.30 -19.73 20.71
N VAL A 71 26.32 -18.88 20.62
CA VAL A 71 27.00 -18.55 19.38
C VAL A 71 27.88 -19.75 18.98
N PRO A 72 27.79 -20.29 17.76
CA PRO A 72 28.71 -21.32 17.29
C PRO A 72 30.07 -20.72 16.97
N PRO A 73 31.18 -21.48 17.17
CA PRO A 73 32.53 -20.99 16.90
C PRO A 73 32.86 -20.93 15.40
N PRO A 74 33.85 -20.12 14.97
CA PRO A 74 34.22 -19.95 13.57
C PRO A 74 34.97 -21.19 13.04
N VAL A 75 34.67 -21.55 11.81
CA VAL A 75 35.32 -22.64 11.03
C VAL A 75 36.64 -22.09 10.46
N PRO A 76 37.77 -22.85 10.50
CA PRO A 76 39.05 -22.36 9.97
C PRO A 76 39.15 -22.45 8.46
N GLY A 77 39.82 -21.46 7.92
CA GLY A 77 40.28 -21.11 6.60
C GLY A 77 40.39 -22.16 5.50
N THR A 78 39.95 -21.74 4.33
CA THR A 78 40.52 -22.18 3.06
C THR A 78 41.01 -20.94 2.30
N THR A 79 42.27 -21.01 1.94
CA THR A 79 43.03 -20.04 1.15
C THR A 79 42.51 -19.95 -0.27
N VAL A 80 42.29 -18.72 -0.75
CA VAL A 80 41.95 -18.43 -2.13
C VAL A 80 43.24 -18.10 -2.88
N ASP A 81 43.59 -18.92 -3.86
CA ASP A 81 44.61 -18.62 -4.85
C ASP A 81 44.00 -17.75 -5.97
N THR A 82 44.65 -16.61 -6.18
CA THR A 82 44.40 -15.71 -7.32
C THR A 82 45.22 -16.16 -8.51
N ALA A 83 44.59 -16.46 -9.63
CA ALA A 83 45.24 -16.46 -10.95
C ALA A 83 44.33 -15.86 -12.02
N HIS A 84 44.82 -14.79 -12.62
CA HIS A 84 44.30 -14.13 -13.81
C HIS A 84 44.36 -15.03 -15.05
N ALA A 85 43.33 -15.02 -15.90
CA ALA A 85 43.48 -15.04 -17.36
C ALA A 85 42.17 -14.61 -18.04
N ALA A 86 42.31 -13.69 -19.00
CA ALA A 86 41.27 -13.18 -19.89
C ALA A 86 41.25 -14.01 -21.21
N PRO A 87 40.47 -13.64 -22.26
CA PRO A 87 39.43 -14.50 -22.79
C PRO A 87 39.81 -15.16 -24.13
N ASP A 88 39.11 -16.20 -24.48
CA ASP A 88 39.17 -16.69 -25.88
C ASP A 88 37.81 -17.15 -26.43
N THR A 89 37.65 -16.76 -27.64
CA THR A 89 36.64 -16.86 -28.65
C THR A 89 35.94 -18.19 -28.84
N ALA A 90 34.64 -18.06 -29.10
CA ALA A 90 33.73 -18.85 -29.96
C ALA A 90 34.16 -20.23 -30.46
N ARG A 91 33.34 -21.23 -30.05
CA ARG A 91 33.07 -22.39 -30.91
C ARG A 91 31.70 -23.02 -30.58
N ALA A 92 30.80 -22.96 -31.56
CA ALA A 92 29.56 -23.68 -31.56
C ALA A 92 29.84 -25.19 -31.48
N ALA A 93 29.35 -25.83 -30.44
CA ALA A 93 29.26 -27.29 -30.36
C ALA A 93 27.79 -27.66 -30.31
N ALA A 94 27.38 -28.48 -31.28
CA ALA A 94 26.07 -29.12 -31.31
C ALA A 94 25.92 -30.03 -30.09
N ASP A 95 25.05 -29.66 -29.18
CA ASP A 95 24.69 -30.50 -28.04
C ASP A 95 23.80 -31.63 -28.51
N THR A 96 24.33 -32.81 -28.40
CA THR A 96 23.60 -34.08 -28.40
C THR A 96 22.48 -34.03 -27.39
N VAL A 97 21.25 -34.13 -27.90
CA VAL A 97 20.06 -34.33 -27.08
C VAL A 97 20.25 -35.67 -26.35
N SER A 98 20.70 -35.57 -25.10
CA SER A 98 20.63 -36.68 -24.15
C SER A 98 19.16 -36.96 -23.91
N SER A 99 18.70 -38.13 -24.33
CA SER A 99 17.40 -38.67 -24.02
C SER A 99 17.32 -38.91 -22.51
N ALA A 100 16.95 -37.89 -21.76
CA ALA A 100 16.50 -38.04 -20.39
C ALA A 100 15.24 -38.94 -20.43
N SER A 101 15.30 -40.09 -19.78
CA SER A 101 14.12 -40.93 -19.50
C SER A 101 12.98 -40.02 -19.03
N PRO A 102 11.72 -40.22 -19.47
CA PRO A 102 10.60 -39.48 -18.97
C PRO A 102 10.41 -39.84 -17.50
N GLY A 103 11.13 -39.11 -16.60
CA GLY A 103 10.86 -39.14 -15.19
C GLY A 103 9.40 -38.74 -14.99
N ARG A 104 8.68 -39.46 -14.13
CA ARG A 104 7.28 -39.12 -13.80
C ARG A 104 7.18 -37.61 -13.54
N PRO A 105 6.44 -36.86 -14.35
CA PRO A 105 6.44 -35.39 -14.29
C PRO A 105 5.97 -34.81 -12.94
N CYS A 106 5.50 -35.68 -12.03
CA CYS A 106 4.89 -35.28 -10.75
C CYS A 106 5.66 -35.82 -9.52
N ALA A 107 6.83 -36.43 -9.70
CA ALA A 107 7.59 -36.95 -8.56
C ALA A 107 8.07 -35.79 -7.66
N GLY A 108 7.48 -35.66 -6.45
CA GLY A 108 7.82 -34.63 -5.47
C GLY A 108 7.07 -33.30 -5.62
N ASP A 109 6.23 -33.15 -6.63
CA ASP A 109 5.37 -31.96 -6.74
C ASP A 109 4.10 -32.13 -5.90
N THR A 110 4.09 -31.52 -4.74
CA THR A 110 2.94 -31.48 -3.80
C THR A 110 2.32 -30.08 -3.65
N MET A 111 2.86 -29.09 -4.37
CA MET A 111 2.39 -27.72 -4.25
C MET A 111 1.24 -27.46 -5.24
N PRO A 112 0.11 -26.94 -4.78
CA PRO A 112 -0.97 -26.53 -5.68
C PRO A 112 -0.52 -25.38 -6.60
N PRO A 113 -1.12 -25.26 -7.81
CA PRO A 113 -0.94 -24.07 -8.62
C PRO A 113 -1.51 -22.86 -7.88
N TRP A 114 -0.81 -21.73 -7.94
CA TRP A 114 -1.34 -20.46 -7.49
C TRP A 114 -1.82 -19.67 -8.69
N VAL A 115 -3.13 -19.41 -8.74
CA VAL A 115 -3.78 -18.66 -9.82
C VAL A 115 -4.33 -17.35 -9.27
N TYR A 116 -4.21 -16.32 -10.06
CA TYR A 116 -4.68 -14.98 -9.72
C TYR A 116 -5.17 -14.23 -10.95
N PRO A 117 -6.21 -13.36 -10.78
CA PRO A 117 -6.68 -12.48 -11.85
C PRO A 117 -5.79 -11.23 -11.98
N ASP A 118 -5.56 -10.78 -13.20
CA ASP A 118 -4.87 -9.52 -13.51
C ASP A 118 -5.76 -8.66 -14.43
N PRO A 119 -6.21 -7.48 -13.97
CA PRO A 119 -6.07 -6.93 -12.62
C PRO A 119 -6.91 -7.68 -11.58
N SER A 120 -6.43 -7.69 -10.33
CA SER A 120 -7.17 -8.24 -9.19
C SER A 120 -8.45 -7.45 -8.91
N GLY A 121 -9.32 -7.99 -8.07
CA GLY A 121 -10.56 -7.34 -7.60
C GLY A 121 -10.36 -5.96 -6.96
N GLY A 122 -11.42 -5.36 -6.49
CA GLY A 122 -11.44 -4.04 -5.88
C GLY A 122 -12.17 -2.99 -6.70
N LEU A 123 -11.94 -1.71 -6.40
CA LEU A 123 -12.60 -0.60 -7.07
C LEU A 123 -11.92 -0.27 -8.39
N HIS A 124 -12.70 -0.20 -9.47
CA HIS A 124 -12.25 0.20 -10.81
C HIS A 124 -13.08 1.36 -11.34
N ARG A 125 -12.42 2.30 -12.01
CA ARG A 125 -13.08 3.52 -12.56
C ARG A 125 -13.76 3.32 -13.90
N LYS A 126 -13.56 2.17 -14.53
CA LYS A 126 -14.13 1.82 -15.85
C LYS A 126 -14.20 0.31 -16.02
N ALA A 127 -14.95 -0.13 -17.00
CA ALA A 127 -14.92 -1.52 -17.44
C ALA A 127 -13.47 -1.98 -17.71
N ILE A 128 -13.14 -3.17 -17.26
CA ILE A 128 -11.80 -3.76 -17.38
C ILE A 128 -11.87 -5.10 -18.10
N GLY A 129 -10.74 -5.52 -18.63
CA GLY A 129 -10.51 -6.90 -19.06
C GLY A 129 -9.63 -7.59 -18.03
N VAL A 130 -10.06 -8.75 -17.57
CA VAL A 130 -9.37 -9.58 -16.59
C VAL A 130 -8.82 -10.81 -17.26
N THR A 131 -7.58 -11.16 -16.99
CA THR A 131 -6.94 -12.41 -17.38
C THR A 131 -6.48 -13.15 -16.14
N PHE A 132 -6.27 -14.47 -16.24
CA PHE A 132 -5.65 -15.22 -15.15
C PHE A 132 -4.18 -15.49 -15.46
N ALA A 133 -3.34 -15.35 -14.43
CA ALA A 133 -1.97 -15.77 -14.43
C ALA A 133 -1.78 -16.89 -13.40
N SER A 134 -0.74 -17.72 -13.56
CA SER A 134 -0.45 -18.85 -12.69
C SER A 134 1.05 -19.00 -12.44
N THR A 135 1.41 -19.55 -11.27
CA THR A 135 2.80 -19.83 -10.91
C THR A 135 3.36 -21.07 -11.60
N LYS A 136 2.49 -21.94 -12.12
CA LYS A 136 2.87 -23.15 -12.91
C LYS A 136 1.75 -23.55 -13.86
N ALA A 137 2.05 -24.46 -14.77
CA ALA A 137 1.07 -24.99 -15.71
C ALA A 137 -0.09 -25.67 -14.97
N CYS A 138 -1.31 -25.25 -15.26
CA CYS A 138 -2.54 -25.75 -14.65
C CYS A 138 -3.75 -25.51 -15.54
N SER A 139 -4.83 -26.25 -15.28
CA SER A 139 -6.15 -25.96 -15.80
C SER A 139 -6.87 -25.03 -14.84
N ILE A 140 -7.46 -23.96 -15.38
CA ILE A 140 -8.19 -22.97 -14.62
C ILE A 140 -9.67 -23.04 -15.04
N GLU A 141 -10.55 -23.07 -14.05
CA GLU A 141 -12.00 -22.91 -14.25
C GLU A 141 -12.47 -21.67 -13.54
N TRP A 142 -13.42 -20.98 -14.13
CA TRP A 142 -14.00 -19.78 -13.59
C TRP A 142 -15.50 -19.68 -13.82
N LYS A 143 -16.17 -18.87 -13.01
CA LYS A 143 -17.56 -18.48 -13.21
C LYS A 143 -17.75 -17.03 -12.73
N GLN A 144 -18.69 -16.35 -13.32
CA GLN A 144 -19.21 -15.06 -12.83
C GLN A 144 -20.47 -15.39 -12.05
N ASP A 145 -20.58 -14.83 -10.86
CA ASP A 145 -21.64 -15.10 -9.88
C ASP A 145 -21.61 -16.53 -9.29
N SER A 146 -22.07 -16.68 -8.06
CA SER A 146 -21.99 -17.93 -7.31
C SER A 146 -22.78 -19.08 -7.93
N ALA A 147 -23.93 -18.77 -8.56
CA ALA A 147 -24.84 -19.77 -9.15
C ALA A 147 -24.52 -20.12 -10.61
N GLY A 148 -23.55 -19.42 -11.24
CA GLY A 148 -23.20 -19.67 -12.63
C GLY A 148 -22.47 -21.01 -12.87
N PRO A 149 -22.51 -21.54 -14.10
CA PRO A 149 -21.77 -22.74 -14.45
C PRO A 149 -20.25 -22.44 -14.51
N TRP A 150 -19.43 -23.40 -14.10
CA TRP A 150 -18.00 -23.39 -14.30
C TRP A 150 -17.64 -23.44 -15.79
N ARG A 151 -16.68 -22.64 -16.20
CA ARG A 151 -16.16 -22.57 -17.59
C ARG A 151 -14.65 -22.76 -17.54
N ALA A 152 -14.11 -23.54 -18.47
CA ALA A 152 -12.69 -23.61 -18.67
C ALA A 152 -12.13 -22.27 -19.16
N TYR A 153 -11.01 -21.84 -18.58
CA TYR A 153 -10.31 -20.64 -19.03
C TYR A 153 -9.39 -20.99 -20.20
N ALA A 154 -9.64 -20.36 -21.36
CA ALA A 154 -8.87 -20.61 -22.58
C ALA A 154 -7.78 -19.56 -22.86
N GLY A 155 -7.50 -18.64 -21.91
CA GLY A 155 -6.53 -17.56 -22.10
C GLY A 155 -7.13 -16.26 -22.61
N ASP A 156 -8.44 -16.19 -22.78
CA ASP A 156 -9.15 -15.01 -23.25
C ASP A 156 -9.39 -13.99 -22.14
N THR A 157 -9.66 -12.76 -22.56
CA THR A 157 -9.92 -11.66 -21.63
C THR A 157 -11.39 -11.68 -21.18
N ILE A 158 -11.62 -11.82 -19.88
CA ILE A 158 -12.94 -11.75 -19.25
C ILE A 158 -13.31 -10.28 -19.05
N ARG A 159 -14.34 -9.79 -19.71
CA ARG A 159 -14.79 -8.40 -19.59
C ARG A 159 -15.67 -8.21 -18.36
N ILE A 160 -15.27 -7.34 -17.45
CA ILE A 160 -16.04 -6.87 -16.31
C ILE A 160 -16.50 -5.43 -16.58
N ALA A 161 -17.77 -5.26 -16.88
CA ALA A 161 -18.35 -3.95 -17.24
C ALA A 161 -19.22 -3.34 -16.14
N ALA A 162 -19.65 -4.14 -15.18
CA ALA A 162 -20.43 -3.76 -14.02
C ALA A 162 -19.87 -4.47 -12.77
N THR A 163 -20.29 -4.05 -11.59
CA THR A 163 -19.92 -4.71 -10.34
C THR A 163 -20.27 -6.20 -10.40
N ALA A 164 -19.29 -7.06 -10.15
CA ALA A 164 -19.40 -8.51 -10.26
C ALA A 164 -18.40 -9.21 -9.34
N THR A 165 -18.64 -10.48 -9.06
CA THR A 165 -17.69 -11.36 -8.40
C THR A 165 -17.26 -12.46 -9.36
N LEU A 166 -15.95 -12.66 -9.53
CA LEU A 166 -15.39 -13.82 -10.21
C LEU A 166 -15.03 -14.88 -9.19
N TYR A 167 -15.46 -16.12 -9.45
CA TYR A 167 -15.04 -17.32 -8.73
C TYR A 167 -14.11 -18.11 -9.64
N PHE A 168 -13.03 -18.63 -9.09
CA PHE A 168 -12.07 -19.40 -9.88
C PHE A 168 -11.39 -20.46 -9.02
N ARG A 169 -10.96 -21.53 -9.67
CA ARG A 169 -10.22 -22.65 -9.08
C ARG A 169 -9.25 -23.20 -10.10
N ALA A 170 -8.25 -23.97 -9.67
CA ALA A 170 -7.26 -24.54 -10.57
C ALA A 170 -6.77 -25.90 -10.11
N HIS A 171 -6.32 -26.72 -11.05
CA HIS A 171 -5.66 -27.98 -10.79
C HIS A 171 -4.53 -28.21 -11.80
N ASP A 172 -3.45 -28.82 -11.34
CA ASP A 172 -2.34 -29.19 -12.21
C ASP A 172 -2.45 -30.64 -12.69
N SER A 173 -1.53 -31.02 -13.58
CA SER A 173 -1.47 -32.40 -14.10
C SER A 173 -1.02 -33.41 -13.05
N CYS A 174 -0.55 -33.00 -11.89
CA CYS A 174 -0.08 -33.84 -10.79
C CYS A 174 -1.15 -34.14 -9.74
N GLY A 175 -2.36 -33.56 -9.92
CA GLY A 175 -3.48 -33.72 -9.00
C GLY A 175 -3.50 -32.73 -7.84
N ASN A 176 -2.59 -31.76 -7.80
CA ASN A 176 -2.65 -30.70 -6.81
C ASN A 176 -3.69 -29.69 -7.24
N SER A 177 -4.54 -29.27 -6.30
CA SER A 177 -5.64 -28.35 -6.56
C SER A 177 -5.56 -27.11 -5.65
N MET A 178 -5.84 -25.96 -6.23
CA MET A 178 -6.11 -24.73 -5.50
C MET A 178 -7.62 -24.68 -5.20
N ASP A 179 -7.98 -24.39 -3.96
CA ASP A 179 -9.37 -24.22 -3.54
C ASP A 179 -10.05 -23.09 -4.30
N GLU A 180 -11.39 -23.12 -4.31
CA GLU A 180 -12.20 -22.04 -4.89
C GLU A 180 -11.87 -20.71 -4.20
N ARG A 181 -11.59 -19.72 -5.02
CA ARG A 181 -11.37 -18.32 -4.60
C ARG A 181 -12.37 -17.41 -5.26
N GLU A 182 -12.62 -16.29 -4.62
CA GLU A 182 -13.47 -15.24 -5.15
C GLU A 182 -12.74 -13.90 -5.20
N GLU A 183 -13.03 -13.13 -6.25
CA GLU A 183 -12.55 -11.76 -6.40
C GLU A 183 -13.73 -10.85 -6.77
N ARG A 184 -13.97 -9.84 -5.94
CA ARG A 184 -15.03 -8.87 -6.15
C ARG A 184 -14.50 -7.65 -6.87
N TYR A 185 -15.15 -7.30 -7.97
CA TYR A 185 -14.91 -6.11 -8.78
C TYR A 185 -16.03 -5.11 -8.58
N GLU A 186 -15.72 -3.90 -8.17
CA GLU A 186 -16.67 -2.78 -8.14
C GLU A 186 -16.33 -1.80 -9.25
N ILE A 187 -17.27 -1.61 -10.20
CA ILE A 187 -17.09 -0.66 -11.29
C ILE A 187 -17.82 0.64 -10.94
N ARG A 188 -17.05 1.71 -10.66
CA ARG A 188 -17.59 3.05 -10.35
C ARG A 188 -16.94 4.10 -11.24
N PRO A 189 -17.54 4.44 -12.41
CA PRO A 189 -16.86 5.19 -13.46
C PRO A 189 -16.43 6.61 -13.12
N GLU A 190 -17.09 7.32 -12.22
CA GLU A 190 -16.92 8.78 -12.12
C GLU A 190 -16.61 9.37 -10.74
N GLU A 191 -16.78 8.65 -9.63
CA GLU A 191 -16.67 9.26 -8.28
C GLU A 191 -15.26 9.68 -7.87
N THR A 192 -14.21 9.06 -8.40
CA THR A 192 -12.85 9.21 -7.84
C THR A 192 -11.97 10.24 -8.56
N ALA A 193 -12.16 10.43 -9.86
CA ALA A 193 -11.33 11.36 -10.66
C ALA A 193 -11.55 12.84 -10.29
N ARG A 194 -12.66 13.14 -9.59
CA ARG A 194 -13.09 14.49 -9.23
C ARG A 194 -12.36 15.04 -7.99
N TYR A 195 -11.97 14.15 -7.08
CA TYR A 195 -11.53 14.53 -5.74
C TYR A 195 -10.03 14.38 -5.52
N CYS A 196 -9.33 13.60 -6.34
CA CYS A 196 -7.92 13.31 -6.22
C CYS A 196 -7.12 13.64 -7.48
N PRO A 197 -5.83 14.00 -7.37
CA PRO A 197 -4.91 14.03 -8.51
C PRO A 197 -4.91 12.68 -9.24
N LYS A 198 -4.60 12.72 -10.55
CA LYS A 198 -4.66 11.56 -11.44
C LYS A 198 -3.75 10.39 -11.02
N ASP A 199 -2.67 10.69 -10.32
CA ASP A 199 -1.68 9.74 -9.83
C ASP A 199 -1.97 9.21 -8.41
N MET A 200 -3.11 9.60 -7.83
CA MET A 200 -3.54 9.20 -6.49
C MET A 200 -4.89 8.49 -6.54
N GLU A 201 -5.09 7.60 -5.59
CA GLU A 201 -6.36 6.90 -5.42
C GLU A 201 -7.23 7.57 -4.35
N TYR A 202 -8.53 7.62 -4.61
CA TYR A 202 -9.53 8.14 -3.67
C TYR A 202 -9.93 7.05 -2.69
N VAL A 203 -9.72 7.30 -1.42
CA VAL A 203 -10.13 6.42 -0.32
C VAL A 203 -11.32 7.04 0.40
N LYS A 204 -12.38 6.26 0.55
CA LYS A 204 -13.56 6.60 1.37
C LYS A 204 -13.97 5.39 2.20
N VAL A 205 -13.87 5.53 3.52
CA VAL A 205 -14.32 4.53 4.49
C VAL A 205 -15.10 5.27 5.59
N GLY A 206 -16.40 5.04 5.65
CA GLY A 206 -17.30 5.84 6.49
C GLY A 206 -17.23 7.31 6.09
N GLU A 207 -17.01 8.18 7.07
CA GLU A 207 -16.85 9.63 6.87
C GLU A 207 -15.42 10.05 6.51
N THR A 208 -14.45 9.15 6.60
CA THR A 208 -13.05 9.45 6.31
C THR A 208 -12.81 9.41 4.81
N VAL A 209 -12.33 10.54 4.26
CA VAL A 209 -12.00 10.69 2.84
C VAL A 209 -10.64 11.33 2.65
N PHE A 210 -9.83 10.75 1.76
CA PHE A 210 -8.51 11.29 1.40
C PHE A 210 -8.02 10.70 0.08
N CYS A 211 -6.90 11.22 -0.43
CA CYS A 211 -6.18 10.69 -1.58
C CYS A 211 -4.86 10.08 -1.11
N ILE A 212 -4.47 8.98 -1.71
CA ILE A 212 -3.21 8.29 -1.42
C ILE A 212 -2.47 7.95 -2.72
N ASP A 213 -1.16 8.00 -2.71
CA ASP A 213 -0.34 7.56 -3.83
C ASP A 213 -0.62 6.09 -4.17
N LYS A 214 -0.79 5.81 -5.46
CA LYS A 214 -1.07 4.47 -5.96
C LYS A 214 0.06 3.49 -5.68
N TYR A 215 1.29 3.98 -5.75
CA TYR A 215 2.54 3.23 -5.52
C TYR A 215 3.36 3.91 -4.43
N GLU A 216 4.36 3.20 -3.93
CA GLU A 216 5.41 3.77 -3.09
C GLU A 216 6.16 4.88 -3.87
N TRP A 217 6.76 5.82 -3.13
CA TRP A 217 7.51 6.93 -3.75
C TRP A 217 8.64 6.44 -4.67
N PRO A 218 8.79 6.97 -5.90
CA PRO A 218 8.21 8.22 -6.43
C PRO A 218 6.84 8.08 -7.11
N ASN A 219 6.00 7.16 -6.68
CA ASN A 219 4.65 6.91 -7.17
C ASN A 219 4.60 6.57 -8.68
N ARG A 220 5.47 5.66 -9.10
CA ARG A 220 5.58 5.23 -10.51
C ARG A 220 5.62 3.72 -10.62
N LYS A 221 4.68 3.16 -11.38
CA LYS A 221 4.68 1.72 -11.73
C LYS A 221 6.00 1.32 -12.39
N LYS A 222 6.50 0.13 -12.11
CA LYS A 222 7.75 -0.43 -12.65
C LYS A 222 9.02 0.34 -12.28
N THR A 223 8.98 1.15 -11.23
CA THR A 223 10.14 1.85 -10.68
C THR A 223 10.45 1.26 -9.30
N VAL A 224 11.71 0.98 -9.02
CA VAL A 224 12.13 0.56 -7.67
C VAL A 224 11.87 1.71 -6.70
N PRO A 225 11.11 1.50 -5.63
CA PRO A 225 10.77 2.57 -4.70
C PRO A 225 12.00 3.09 -3.95
N LEU A 226 11.98 4.39 -3.67
CA LEU A 226 13.02 5.06 -2.90
C LEU A 226 13.10 4.48 -1.49
N SER A 227 14.31 4.33 -0.98
CA SER A 227 14.58 3.83 0.34
C SER A 227 15.71 4.59 1.03
N PHE A 228 16.06 4.17 2.24
CA PHE A 228 17.13 4.80 3.03
C PHE A 228 16.86 6.30 3.26
N VAL A 229 15.62 6.65 3.51
CA VAL A 229 15.15 8.02 3.75
C VAL A 229 14.74 8.20 5.22
N SER A 230 14.97 9.40 5.76
CA SER A 230 14.41 9.79 7.05
C SER A 230 12.95 10.21 6.92
N LEU A 231 12.23 10.27 8.04
CA LEU A 231 10.87 10.84 8.07
C LEU A 231 10.86 12.26 7.49
N TYR A 232 11.85 13.09 7.84
CA TYR A 232 11.95 14.46 7.36
C TYR A 232 12.10 14.52 5.83
N ASN A 233 12.95 13.66 5.24
CA ASN A 233 13.08 13.57 3.78
C ASN A 233 11.77 13.11 3.11
N ALA A 234 11.05 12.18 3.73
CA ALA A 234 9.76 11.72 3.23
C ALA A 234 8.72 12.85 3.26
N MET A 235 8.64 13.59 4.37
CA MET A 235 7.73 14.75 4.50
C MET A 235 8.05 15.83 3.47
N ASP A 236 9.33 16.22 3.32
CA ASP A 236 9.76 17.25 2.36
C ASP A 236 9.46 16.83 0.91
N SER A 237 9.66 15.56 0.58
CA SER A 237 9.34 15.02 -0.75
C SER A 237 7.85 15.11 -1.05
N CYS A 238 7.00 14.74 -0.09
CA CYS A 238 5.56 14.85 -0.24
C CYS A 238 5.11 16.31 -0.37
N VAL A 239 5.64 17.21 0.47
CA VAL A 239 5.31 18.65 0.42
C VAL A 239 5.73 19.25 -0.92
N THR A 240 6.92 18.94 -1.41
CA THR A 240 7.41 19.40 -2.73
C THR A 240 6.48 18.95 -3.86
N ALA A 241 5.85 17.77 -3.73
CA ALA A 241 4.87 17.27 -4.69
C ALA A 241 3.44 17.83 -4.48
N GLY A 242 3.24 18.79 -3.57
CA GLY A 242 1.93 19.34 -3.22
C GLY A 242 1.03 18.33 -2.48
N LYS A 243 1.66 17.40 -1.78
CA LYS A 243 1.07 16.32 -0.98
C LYS A 243 1.54 16.42 0.47
N ARG A 244 1.21 15.46 1.30
CA ARG A 244 1.73 15.28 2.66
C ARG A 244 2.01 13.81 2.93
N LEU A 245 2.80 13.51 3.94
CA LEU A 245 2.97 12.13 4.36
C LEU A 245 1.64 11.59 4.93
N CYS A 246 1.32 10.31 4.67
CA CYS A 246 0.13 9.66 5.23
C CYS A 246 0.23 9.53 6.74
N THR A 247 -0.90 9.60 7.45
CA THR A 247 -1.00 9.13 8.84
C THR A 247 -1.06 7.59 8.88
N THR A 248 -0.80 7.02 10.05
CA THR A 248 -0.96 5.56 10.26
C THR A 248 -2.39 5.10 9.95
N ASP A 249 -3.39 5.88 10.36
CA ASP A 249 -4.80 5.54 10.17
C ASP A 249 -5.19 5.58 8.69
N GLU A 250 -4.80 6.62 7.96
CA GLU A 250 -5.03 6.71 6.50
C GLU A 250 -4.36 5.56 5.77
N TRP A 251 -3.10 5.29 6.10
CA TRP A 251 -2.37 4.17 5.53
C TRP A 251 -3.09 2.85 5.80
N THR A 252 -3.53 2.63 7.06
CA THR A 252 -4.24 1.42 7.45
C THR A 252 -5.57 1.28 6.71
N LEU A 253 -6.39 2.34 6.64
CA LEU A 253 -7.66 2.32 5.91
C LEU A 253 -7.47 2.02 4.42
N ALA A 254 -6.44 2.58 3.80
CA ALA A 254 -6.13 2.30 2.39
C ALA A 254 -5.73 0.84 2.17
N CYS A 255 -5.00 0.25 3.12
CA CYS A 255 -4.56 -1.14 3.07
C CYS A 255 -5.70 -2.13 3.33
N THR A 256 -6.48 -1.92 4.40
CA THR A 256 -7.55 -2.83 4.86
C THR A 256 -8.80 -2.77 3.99
N GLY A 257 -8.97 -1.68 3.24
CA GLY A 257 -10.21 -1.42 2.51
C GLY A 257 -11.44 -1.29 3.44
N PRO A 258 -12.64 -1.21 2.87
CA PRO A 258 -13.89 -1.08 3.64
C PRO A 258 -14.28 -2.34 4.40
N TYR A 259 -13.65 -3.47 4.09
CA TYR A 259 -13.93 -4.77 4.72
C TYR A 259 -13.03 -5.08 5.91
N GLY A 260 -12.02 -4.23 6.20
CA GLY A 260 -11.09 -4.44 7.30
C GLY A 260 -10.17 -5.66 7.10
N TRP A 261 -9.73 -5.91 5.86
CA TRP A 261 -8.88 -7.06 5.55
C TRP A 261 -7.51 -6.99 6.24
N LYS A 262 -7.00 -8.15 6.62
CA LYS A 262 -5.68 -8.25 7.25
C LYS A 262 -4.53 -7.92 6.31
N TYR A 263 -4.66 -8.24 5.02
CA TYR A 263 -3.75 -7.91 3.93
C TYR A 263 -4.52 -7.17 2.84
N PRO A 264 -3.85 -6.44 1.93
CA PRO A 264 -4.57 -5.70 0.89
C PRO A 264 -5.44 -6.59 0.00
N TYR A 265 -5.12 -7.85 -0.12
CA TYR A 265 -5.79 -8.86 -0.95
C TYR A 265 -6.75 -9.81 -0.17
N GLY A 266 -6.92 -9.65 1.15
CA GLY A 266 -7.82 -10.49 1.95
C GLY A 266 -7.32 -10.79 3.35
N ASN A 267 -7.87 -11.84 4.02
CA ASN A 267 -7.56 -12.13 5.42
C ASN A 267 -6.49 -13.22 5.61
N ALA A 268 -6.26 -14.07 4.61
CA ALA A 268 -5.23 -15.10 4.64
C ALA A 268 -3.89 -14.55 4.12
N TYR A 269 -2.79 -14.99 4.71
CA TYR A 269 -1.46 -14.69 4.18
C TYR A 269 -1.17 -15.56 2.96
N GLU A 270 -0.78 -14.89 1.87
CA GLU A 270 -0.43 -15.53 0.61
C GLU A 270 1.00 -15.15 0.20
N PRO A 271 1.96 -16.08 0.30
CA PRO A 271 3.39 -15.78 0.10
C PRO A 271 3.73 -15.16 -1.26
N HIS A 272 2.90 -15.44 -2.27
CA HIS A 272 3.14 -15.02 -3.66
C HIS A 272 2.41 -13.71 -4.04
N ALA A 273 1.42 -13.30 -3.25
CA ALA A 273 0.59 -12.15 -3.59
C ALA A 273 1.35 -10.82 -3.55
N CYS A 274 2.25 -10.65 -2.59
CA CYS A 274 3.05 -9.44 -2.43
C CYS A 274 4.55 -9.76 -2.38
N VAL A 275 5.39 -8.73 -2.45
CA VAL A 275 6.84 -8.84 -2.27
C VAL A 275 7.15 -8.87 -0.77
N SER A 276 6.85 -9.99 -0.12
CA SER A 276 7.00 -10.18 1.33
C SER A 276 7.83 -11.42 1.70
N HIS A 277 8.20 -12.21 0.69
CA HIS A 277 9.04 -13.41 0.84
C HIS A 277 10.09 -13.43 -0.29
N ASP A 278 10.81 -12.34 -0.42
CA ASP A 278 11.84 -12.09 -1.43
C ASP A 278 13.17 -11.71 -0.75
N SER A 279 14.26 -11.65 -1.49
CA SER A 279 15.58 -11.24 -0.98
C SER A 279 15.85 -9.74 -1.13
N THR A 280 15.01 -9.02 -1.87
CA THR A 280 15.16 -7.59 -2.13
C THR A 280 13.83 -6.97 -2.60
N ALA A 281 13.74 -5.65 -2.49
CA ALA A 281 12.61 -4.92 -3.04
C ALA A 281 12.55 -5.03 -4.56
N ARG A 282 11.33 -5.01 -5.10
CA ARG A 282 11.01 -5.07 -6.52
C ARG A 282 10.47 -3.73 -7.02
N PRO A 283 10.46 -3.50 -8.34
CA PRO A 283 9.75 -2.37 -8.91
C PRO A 283 8.28 -2.35 -8.49
N SER A 284 7.76 -1.19 -8.07
CA SER A 284 6.38 -1.05 -7.59
C SER A 284 5.36 -1.56 -8.61
N GLY A 285 4.35 -2.27 -8.14
CA GLY A 285 3.32 -2.92 -8.94
C GLY A 285 3.83 -4.11 -9.76
N SER A 286 4.93 -4.76 -9.34
CA SER A 286 5.44 -5.98 -9.98
C SER A 286 4.61 -7.22 -9.62
N LYS A 287 3.88 -7.18 -8.51
CA LYS A 287 2.93 -8.20 -8.09
C LYS A 287 1.51 -7.66 -8.31
N PRO A 288 0.78 -8.08 -9.35
CA PRO A 288 -0.56 -7.58 -9.64
C PRO A 288 -1.56 -7.82 -8.52
N GLU A 289 -1.39 -8.89 -7.77
CA GLU A 289 -2.23 -9.28 -6.64
C GLU A 289 -1.98 -8.45 -5.38
N CYS A 290 -0.79 -7.83 -5.26
CA CYS A 290 -0.49 -6.92 -4.16
C CYS A 290 -1.21 -5.58 -4.34
N ARG A 291 -2.51 -5.66 -4.60
CA ARG A 291 -3.39 -4.53 -4.89
C ARG A 291 -4.57 -4.54 -3.94
N GLY A 292 -4.72 -3.47 -3.18
CA GLY A 292 -5.83 -3.30 -2.27
C GLY A 292 -7.13 -2.88 -2.97
N TYR A 293 -8.22 -2.89 -2.21
CA TYR A 293 -9.55 -2.51 -2.66
C TYR A 293 -9.59 -1.17 -3.42
N PHE A 294 -8.81 -0.18 -2.99
CA PHE A 294 -8.75 1.16 -3.59
C PHE A 294 -7.72 1.31 -4.70
N GLU A 295 -7.29 0.23 -5.34
CA GLU A 295 -6.24 0.24 -6.39
C GLU A 295 -4.86 0.71 -5.92
N VAL A 296 -4.58 0.68 -4.63
CA VAL A 296 -3.28 0.97 -4.04
C VAL A 296 -2.44 -0.29 -4.02
N TYR A 297 -1.20 -0.22 -4.51
CA TYR A 297 -0.29 -1.35 -4.63
C TYR A 297 0.76 -1.37 -3.52
N ASP A 298 1.31 -2.57 -3.28
CA ASP A 298 2.48 -2.82 -2.44
C ASP A 298 2.31 -2.35 -0.97
N MET A 299 1.05 -2.39 -0.47
CA MET A 299 0.74 -2.05 0.92
C MET A 299 1.16 -3.14 1.92
N ALA A 300 1.63 -4.29 1.43
CA ALA A 300 2.16 -5.39 2.22
C ALA A 300 3.49 -5.86 1.62
N GLY A 301 4.58 -5.68 2.34
CA GLY A 301 5.93 -6.00 1.85
C GLY A 301 6.54 -4.90 0.99
N ASN A 302 7.41 -5.25 0.10
CA ASN A 302 8.27 -4.42 -0.74
C ASN A 302 9.12 -3.43 0.08
N ARG A 303 8.59 -2.26 0.44
CA ARG A 303 9.21 -1.31 1.37
C ARG A 303 8.28 -1.06 2.55
N ALA A 304 8.83 -1.11 3.74
CA ALA A 304 8.14 -0.56 4.91
C ALA A 304 8.04 0.97 4.78
N GLU A 305 6.95 1.57 5.24
CA GLU A 305 6.64 2.95 4.90
C GLU A 305 6.50 3.84 6.13
N TRP A 306 7.23 4.96 6.13
CA TRP A 306 7.04 6.01 7.11
C TRP A 306 5.60 6.51 7.10
N THR A 307 5.06 6.75 8.31
CA THR A 307 3.80 7.48 8.49
C THR A 307 4.00 8.68 9.42
N ASN A 308 3.19 9.72 9.23
CA ASN A 308 3.23 10.93 10.06
C ASN A 308 2.43 10.73 11.35
N THR A 309 2.69 9.63 12.05
CA THR A 309 2.04 9.33 13.34
C THR A 309 3.09 8.87 14.33
N ARG A 310 3.09 9.50 15.50
CA ARG A 310 3.98 9.12 16.60
C ARG A 310 3.59 7.77 17.17
N SER A 311 4.58 7.02 17.62
CA SER A 311 4.38 5.75 18.28
C SER A 311 3.74 5.95 19.67
N ASN A 312 2.72 5.16 19.98
CA ASN A 312 2.10 5.13 21.30
C ASN A 312 3.04 4.60 22.40
N ARG A 313 4.08 3.85 22.02
CA ARG A 313 5.07 3.29 22.96
C ARG A 313 6.15 4.29 23.34
N ASN A 314 6.55 5.14 22.39
CA ASN A 314 7.52 6.20 22.59
C ASN A 314 7.20 7.38 21.67
N PRO A 315 6.77 8.54 22.20
CA PRO A 315 6.36 9.70 21.40
C PRO A 315 7.49 10.37 20.63
N GLN A 316 8.75 9.98 20.86
CA GLN A 316 9.88 10.43 20.04
C GLN A 316 10.01 9.63 18.73
N PHE A 317 9.35 8.46 18.63
CA PHE A 317 9.37 7.62 17.45
C PHE A 317 8.15 7.87 16.56
N PHE A 318 8.31 7.55 15.29
CA PHE A 318 7.23 7.55 14.31
C PHE A 318 7.03 6.15 13.75
N ASN A 319 5.78 5.83 13.45
CA ASN A 319 5.39 4.51 12.99
C ASN A 319 5.82 4.25 11.55
N VAL A 320 6.20 2.99 11.29
CA VAL A 320 6.50 2.45 9.98
C VAL A 320 5.59 1.25 9.73
N LYS A 321 4.92 1.21 8.58
CA LYS A 321 3.87 0.26 8.23
C LYS A 321 4.27 -0.67 7.08
N GLY A 322 3.49 -1.73 6.87
CA GLY A 322 3.50 -2.58 5.68
C GLY A 322 4.52 -3.72 5.67
N GLY A 323 5.56 -3.64 6.48
CA GLY A 323 6.67 -4.58 6.36
C GLY A 323 7.50 -4.39 5.08
N PHE A 324 8.44 -5.25 4.80
CA PHE A 324 9.31 -5.18 3.64
C PHE A 324 9.49 -6.58 3.01
N TRP A 325 10.32 -6.71 2.01
CA TRP A 325 10.47 -7.91 1.18
C TRP A 325 10.74 -9.23 1.93
N GLU A 326 11.23 -9.20 3.18
CA GLU A 326 11.49 -10.39 4.03
C GLU A 326 10.49 -10.57 5.17
N SER A 327 9.48 -9.71 5.29
CA SER A 327 8.61 -9.69 6.48
C SER A 327 7.61 -10.84 6.55
N GLY A 328 7.39 -11.56 5.45
CA GLY A 328 6.45 -12.68 5.41
C GLY A 328 5.06 -12.29 5.92
N PRO A 329 4.43 -13.11 6.77
CA PRO A 329 3.09 -12.85 7.29
C PRO A 329 2.99 -11.63 8.20
N HIS A 330 4.12 -11.03 8.62
CA HIS A 330 4.16 -9.80 9.41
C HIS A 330 3.97 -8.52 8.56
N SER A 331 3.86 -8.63 7.25
CA SER A 331 3.51 -7.51 6.37
C SER A 331 2.02 -7.18 6.37
N SER A 332 1.34 -7.31 7.50
CA SER A 332 -0.11 -7.08 7.61
C SER A 332 -0.47 -5.59 7.66
N CYS A 333 -1.71 -5.28 7.25
CA CYS A 333 -2.24 -3.92 7.28
C CYS A 333 -2.35 -3.34 8.70
N PHE A 334 -2.50 -4.18 9.72
CA PHE A 334 -2.69 -3.74 11.11
C PHE A 334 -1.39 -3.53 11.85
N GLU A 335 -0.34 -4.25 11.51
CA GLU A 335 0.91 -4.16 12.26
C GLU A 335 1.62 -2.82 12.04
N VAL A 336 2.10 -2.23 13.14
CA VAL A 336 3.16 -1.24 13.12
C VAL A 336 4.45 -2.02 13.09
N HIS A 337 5.06 -2.15 11.92
CA HIS A 337 6.19 -3.04 11.73
C HIS A 337 7.40 -2.59 12.53
N TYR A 338 7.68 -1.27 12.51
CA TYR A 338 8.71 -0.62 13.31
C TYR A 338 8.27 0.76 13.77
N SER A 339 9.00 1.31 14.72
CA SER A 339 8.94 2.73 15.07
C SER A 339 10.35 3.22 15.30
N TYR A 340 10.70 4.35 14.67
CA TYR A 340 12.07 4.88 14.68
C TYR A 340 12.08 6.37 15.00
N TYR A 341 13.24 6.86 15.43
CA TYR A 341 13.52 8.30 15.47
C TYR A 341 13.37 8.89 14.05
N PRO A 342 12.82 10.12 13.92
CA PRO A 342 12.50 10.71 12.62
C PRO A 342 13.74 10.98 11.73
N GLN A 343 14.93 11.09 12.29
CA GLN A 343 16.19 11.27 11.56
C GLN A 343 16.77 9.95 11.04
N ASN A 344 16.34 8.80 11.55
CA ASN A 344 16.89 7.51 11.17
C ASN A 344 16.59 7.17 9.71
N ARG A 345 17.51 6.42 9.11
CA ARG A 345 17.41 5.91 7.73
C ARG A 345 17.69 4.43 7.73
N HIS A 346 16.80 3.65 7.17
CA HIS A 346 16.94 2.20 7.07
C HIS A 346 16.70 1.74 5.63
N ASN A 347 17.50 0.77 5.17
CA ASN A 347 17.40 0.28 3.81
C ASN A 347 15.98 -0.19 3.43
N PRO A 348 15.26 -0.96 4.27
CA PRO A 348 13.93 -1.42 3.90
C PRO A 348 12.85 -0.33 4.00
N VAL A 349 13.16 0.90 4.44
CA VAL A 349 12.14 1.92 4.71
C VAL A 349 12.10 2.98 3.61
N GLY A 350 10.93 3.08 3.01
CA GLY A 350 10.50 4.11 2.07
C GLY A 350 9.30 4.89 2.60
N PHE A 351 8.41 5.33 1.70
CA PHE A 351 7.18 6.05 2.04
C PHE A 351 6.24 6.17 0.85
N ARG A 352 5.01 6.59 1.10
CA ARG A 352 4.06 7.12 0.11
C ARG A 352 3.38 8.37 0.64
N CYS A 353 2.84 9.19 -0.26
CA CYS A 353 2.18 10.43 0.13
C CYS A 353 0.67 10.28 0.11
N CYS A 354 0.03 11.10 0.96
CA CYS A 354 -1.41 11.33 0.99
C CYS A 354 -1.73 12.80 0.68
N LYS A 355 -2.99 13.08 0.43
CA LYS A 355 -3.52 14.43 0.23
C LYS A 355 -4.98 14.46 0.70
N ASN A 356 -5.42 15.59 1.22
CA ASN A 356 -6.84 15.75 1.49
C ASN A 356 -7.60 15.71 0.16
N ALA A 357 -8.72 14.99 0.13
CA ALA A 357 -9.60 15.00 -1.03
C ALA A 357 -10.18 16.41 -1.24
N ALA A 358 -10.46 16.78 -2.49
CA ALA A 358 -11.20 17.99 -2.77
C ALA A 358 -12.60 17.92 -2.11
N PRO A 359 -13.19 19.05 -1.67
CA PRO A 359 -14.56 19.07 -1.13
C PRO A 359 -15.55 18.42 -2.10
N GLN A 360 -16.52 17.69 -1.54
CA GLN A 360 -17.63 17.08 -2.29
C GLN A 360 -18.63 18.13 -2.73
#